data_57314eb3e926d84885a7a14dd9186b16
#
_entry.id   57314eb3e926d84885a7a14dd9186b16
#
_cell.length_a   1.000
_cell.length_b   1.000
_cell.length_c   1.000
_cell.angle_alpha   90.00
_cell.angle_beta   90.00
_cell.angle_gamma   90.00
#
_symmetry.space_group_name_H-M   'P 1'
#
loop_
_entity.id
_entity.type
_entity.pdbx_description
1 polymer ?
#
loop_
_entity_poly.entity_id
_entity_poly.type
_entity_poly.pdbx_seq_one_letter_code
_entity_poly.pdbx_strand_id
1 'polypeptide(L)'
;MTGAARPHRRHALGLMAAGAATACAPRPAGETRLRFWAMGNEGGQVPNLMPEFERRNPGVRVEVQAIPWTAAHEKLLTAYAGSSLPDVSQIGNTWVAELTAIGALSPTPPAAGDLLTDQFPAVLDTNRIGGRAMTTPWYVDTRLIFYRTDLLRRAGFEAPPQTWAEWKRSMHAVKRVAGGDAYAILLPLNEFEQLLTFGLQQSEPMLRDRDTRGNFSSPGFVSALAFYKSLFDEGLAPLASSTQISNVWTEFARGWFSFYFSGPWSVGDFRSRLPESFQPNWATAGVPGPQGLGASAPGGSSLAVFRSSPHQEAAWALVRHLSEPAVQQRFNTLVGDLPARQSAWNTPAIAGDAMLTPFQGQLGRAKAVPKVPEWERIVTEMQIVAERMVRGEYTPEAAGREIDRRADRLLEKRRWMLETGRAA
;
A
#
# COMPACT_ATOMS: atom_id res chain seq x y z
N MET A 1 -15.14 76.48 31.92
CA MET A 1 -16.29 76.91 31.14
C MET A 1 -16.25 76.16 29.80
N THR A 2 -17.37 75.64 29.42
CA THR A 2 -17.79 74.88 28.23
C THR A 2 -17.58 73.39 28.26
N GLY A 3 -18.69 72.74 28.52
CA GLY A 3 -18.88 71.32 28.47
C GLY A 3 -19.05 70.79 27.04
N ALA A 4 -18.54 69.57 26.83
CA ALA A 4 -18.79 68.82 25.64
C ALA A 4 -19.63 67.55 25.98
N ALA A 5 -20.82 67.49 25.43
CA ALA A 5 -21.81 66.44 25.63
C ALA A 5 -21.35 65.14 24.97
N ARG A 6 -21.56 64.00 25.66
CA ARG A 6 -21.41 62.63 25.12
C ARG A 6 -22.68 62.28 24.29
N PRO A 7 -22.55 61.76 23.08
CA PRO A 7 -23.71 61.19 22.38
C PRO A 7 -23.94 59.73 22.81
N HIS A 8 -25.22 59.40 22.90
CA HIS A 8 -25.80 58.15 23.36
C HIS A 8 -25.47 56.93 22.49
N ARG A 9 -25.05 55.83 23.11
CA ARG A 9 -25.00 54.47 22.59
C ARG A 9 -26.45 53.93 22.45
N ARG A 10 -27.10 54.13 21.33
CA ARG A 10 -28.39 53.46 20.98
C ARG A 10 -28.70 53.59 19.52
N HIS A 11 -27.89 53.03 18.59
CA HIS A 11 -28.27 52.72 17.17
C HIS A 11 -27.13 51.97 16.46
N ALA A 12 -26.80 50.76 16.98
CA ALA A 12 -25.85 49.85 16.29
C ALA A 12 -26.22 48.37 16.55
N LEU A 13 -27.52 48.06 16.48
CA LEU A 13 -28.04 46.69 16.65
C LEU A 13 -29.14 46.42 15.61
N GLY A 14 -28.82 46.60 14.36
CA GLY A 14 -29.82 46.48 13.29
C GLY A 14 -29.34 46.01 11.93
N LEU A 15 -28.08 45.51 11.79
CA LEU A 15 -27.56 45.10 10.47
C LEU A 15 -26.58 43.89 10.55
N MET A 16 -26.92 42.84 11.31
CA MET A 16 -26.22 41.55 11.28
C MET A 16 -27.22 40.37 11.36
N ALA A 17 -28.21 40.36 10.55
CA ALA A 17 -29.17 39.25 10.48
C ALA A 17 -29.60 38.91 9.02
N ALA A 18 -28.69 39.10 8.05
CA ALA A 18 -28.95 38.77 6.64
C ALA A 18 -27.82 38.00 5.98
N GLY A 19 -27.18 37.08 6.68
CA GLY A 19 -26.00 36.34 6.16
C GLY A 19 -25.97 34.83 6.45
N ALA A 20 -27.11 34.25 6.88
CA ALA A 20 -27.11 32.80 7.24
C ALA A 20 -28.27 32.01 6.62
N ALA A 21 -28.60 32.28 5.34
CA ALA A 21 -29.68 31.57 4.64
C ALA A 21 -29.25 31.00 3.27
N THR A 22 -28.01 30.53 3.16
CA THR A 22 -27.51 29.86 1.93
C THR A 22 -26.94 28.49 2.23
N ALA A 23 -27.67 27.58 2.87
CA ALA A 23 -27.27 26.21 3.02
C ALA A 23 -28.42 25.22 3.21
N CYS A 24 -29.52 25.38 2.48
CA CYS A 24 -30.53 24.33 2.31
C CYS A 24 -31.23 24.51 0.97
N ALA A 25 -30.51 24.24 -0.13
CA ALA A 25 -31.22 23.94 -1.36
C ALA A 25 -32.04 22.66 -1.11
N PRO A 26 -33.37 22.65 -1.47
CA PRO A 26 -34.17 21.44 -1.30
C PRO A 26 -33.56 20.31 -2.12
N ARG A 27 -33.24 19.18 -1.43
CA ARG A 27 -32.74 17.96 -2.10
C ARG A 27 -33.82 17.50 -3.08
N PRO A 28 -33.44 17.13 -4.33
CA PRO A 28 -34.38 16.44 -5.19
C PRO A 28 -34.87 15.17 -4.47
N ALA A 29 -36.17 15.04 -4.30
CA ALA A 29 -36.75 13.84 -3.72
C ALA A 29 -36.37 12.63 -4.60
N GLY A 30 -35.58 11.68 -4.08
CA GLY A 30 -35.19 10.46 -4.80
C GLY A 30 -33.70 10.35 -5.17
N GLU A 31 -32.82 11.33 -4.83
CA GLU A 31 -31.39 11.22 -5.13
C GLU A 31 -30.69 10.35 -4.07
N THR A 32 -30.04 9.24 -4.51
CA THR A 32 -29.15 8.40 -3.69
C THR A 32 -27.75 9.02 -3.65
N ARG A 33 -27.22 9.26 -2.45
CA ARG A 33 -25.86 9.76 -2.25
C ARG A 33 -25.00 8.67 -1.67
N LEU A 34 -24.01 8.22 -2.43
CA LEU A 34 -22.99 7.27 -1.98
C LEU A 34 -21.81 8.04 -1.39
N ARG A 35 -21.43 7.70 -0.18
CA ARG A 35 -20.17 8.15 0.42
C ARG A 35 -19.07 7.17 0.03
N PHE A 36 -18.04 7.66 -0.63
CA PHE A 36 -16.86 6.89 -1.02
C PHE A 36 -15.60 7.46 -0.37
N TRP A 37 -14.92 6.67 0.45
CA TRP A 37 -13.64 7.04 1.02
C TRP A 37 -12.51 6.45 0.19
N ALA A 38 -11.60 7.32 -0.29
CA ALA A 38 -10.40 6.92 -1.03
C ALA A 38 -9.18 7.59 -0.42
N MET A 39 -8.01 6.95 -0.53
CA MET A 39 -6.81 7.34 0.21
C MET A 39 -5.82 8.08 -0.70
N GLY A 40 -4.98 8.91 -0.09
CA GLY A 40 -3.82 9.52 -0.73
C GLY A 40 -4.13 10.27 -2.03
N ASN A 41 -3.23 10.11 -3.01
CA ASN A 41 -3.37 10.69 -4.34
C ASN A 41 -4.61 10.17 -5.07
N GLU A 42 -4.93 8.90 -4.89
CA GLU A 42 -6.09 8.22 -5.48
C GLU A 42 -7.39 8.92 -5.07
N GLY A 43 -7.51 9.28 -3.79
CA GLY A 43 -8.65 10.04 -3.27
C GLY A 43 -8.81 11.42 -3.91
N GLY A 44 -7.71 12.05 -4.31
CA GLY A 44 -7.73 13.31 -5.06
C GLY A 44 -8.13 13.18 -6.53
N GLN A 45 -7.86 12.01 -7.14
CA GLN A 45 -8.08 11.79 -8.57
C GLN A 45 -9.38 11.06 -8.91
N VAL A 46 -9.89 10.23 -8.02
CA VAL A 46 -11.14 9.47 -8.19
C VAL A 46 -12.35 10.33 -8.58
N PRO A 47 -12.52 11.57 -8.09
CA PRO A 47 -13.61 12.42 -8.54
C PRO A 47 -13.68 12.59 -10.07
N ASN A 48 -12.55 12.47 -10.79
CA ASN A 48 -12.50 12.57 -12.26
C ASN A 48 -13.16 11.37 -12.96
N LEU A 49 -13.42 10.28 -12.27
CA LEU A 49 -14.10 9.08 -12.79
C LEU A 49 -15.62 9.10 -12.54
N MET A 50 -16.07 9.88 -11.57
CA MET A 50 -17.48 9.88 -11.11
C MET A 50 -18.49 10.40 -12.14
N PRO A 51 -18.21 11.42 -12.96
CA PRO A 51 -19.18 11.94 -13.93
C PRO A 51 -19.68 10.89 -14.92
N GLU A 52 -18.87 9.93 -15.32
CA GLU A 52 -19.28 8.84 -16.19
C GLU A 52 -20.21 7.86 -15.48
N PHE A 53 -19.87 7.49 -14.25
CA PHE A 53 -20.71 6.65 -13.40
C PHE A 53 -22.10 7.27 -13.17
N GLU A 54 -22.15 8.55 -12.80
CA GLU A 54 -23.38 9.27 -12.51
C GLU A 54 -24.29 9.44 -13.74
N ARG A 55 -23.72 9.62 -14.93
CA ARG A 55 -24.50 9.62 -16.18
C ARG A 55 -25.15 8.26 -16.48
N ARG A 56 -24.44 7.15 -16.17
CA ARG A 56 -24.95 5.79 -16.37
C ARG A 56 -25.93 5.36 -15.29
N ASN A 57 -25.96 6.05 -14.15
CA ASN A 57 -26.82 5.75 -13.00
C ASN A 57 -27.62 7.02 -12.57
N PRO A 58 -28.62 7.42 -13.35
CA PRO A 58 -29.42 8.60 -13.04
C PRO A 58 -30.02 8.51 -11.63
N GLY A 59 -29.94 9.59 -10.86
CA GLY A 59 -30.39 9.62 -9.46
C GLY A 59 -29.39 9.14 -8.43
N VAL A 60 -28.17 8.73 -8.85
CA VAL A 60 -27.06 8.43 -7.93
C VAL A 60 -25.99 9.51 -8.03
N ARG A 61 -25.49 9.98 -6.88
CA ARG A 61 -24.34 10.88 -6.73
C ARG A 61 -23.30 10.26 -5.83
N VAL A 62 -22.02 10.50 -6.12
CA VAL A 62 -20.90 9.98 -5.31
C VAL A 62 -20.17 11.12 -4.63
N GLU A 63 -20.18 11.12 -3.30
CA GLU A 63 -19.42 12.04 -2.48
C GLU A 63 -18.09 11.38 -2.08
N VAL A 64 -17.02 11.78 -2.76
CA VAL A 64 -15.67 11.25 -2.50
C VAL A 64 -15.02 12.04 -1.36
N GLN A 65 -14.52 11.34 -0.37
CA GLN A 65 -13.67 11.90 0.68
C GLN A 65 -12.25 11.34 0.58
N ALA A 66 -11.28 12.20 0.29
CA ALA A 66 -9.87 11.86 0.35
C ALA A 66 -9.40 11.77 1.82
N ILE A 67 -8.65 10.71 2.14
CA ILE A 67 -8.11 10.43 3.47
C ILE A 67 -6.62 10.14 3.35
N PRO A 68 -5.76 10.74 4.19
CA PRO A 68 -4.35 10.36 4.23
C PRO A 68 -4.18 8.87 4.56
N TRP A 69 -3.30 8.16 3.84
CA TRP A 69 -3.00 6.74 4.10
C TRP A 69 -2.64 6.47 5.57
N THR A 70 -1.85 7.36 6.17
CA THR A 70 -1.39 7.25 7.56
C THR A 70 -2.51 7.30 8.60
N ALA A 71 -3.70 7.80 8.24
CA ALA A 71 -4.86 7.90 9.13
C ALA A 71 -6.01 6.96 8.74
N ALA A 72 -5.93 6.32 7.56
CA ALA A 72 -7.08 5.66 6.95
C ALA A 72 -7.53 4.41 7.72
N HIS A 73 -6.58 3.58 8.14
CA HIS A 73 -6.86 2.34 8.88
C HIS A 73 -7.59 2.63 10.20
N GLU A 74 -7.00 3.48 11.04
CA GLU A 74 -7.60 3.89 12.33
C GLU A 74 -8.96 4.59 12.15
N LYS A 75 -9.09 5.39 11.10
CA LYS A 75 -10.36 6.06 10.79
C LYS A 75 -11.46 5.06 10.45
N LEU A 76 -11.16 4.00 9.69
CA LEU A 76 -12.12 2.95 9.36
C LEU A 76 -12.57 2.19 10.63
N LEU A 77 -11.64 1.81 11.51
CA LEU A 77 -11.96 1.13 12.76
C LEU A 77 -12.81 2.02 13.69
N THR A 78 -12.45 3.29 13.81
CA THR A 78 -13.21 4.27 14.60
C THR A 78 -14.61 4.49 14.02
N ALA A 79 -14.73 4.61 12.69
CA ALA A 79 -16.01 4.77 12.01
C ALA A 79 -16.90 3.53 12.15
N TYR A 80 -16.31 2.33 12.15
CA TYR A 80 -17.04 1.11 12.46
C TYR A 80 -17.61 1.14 13.87
N ALA A 81 -16.78 1.45 14.87
CA ALA A 81 -17.21 1.55 16.27
C ALA A 81 -18.30 2.63 16.47
N GLY A 82 -18.22 3.74 15.73
CA GLY A 82 -19.17 4.85 15.74
C GLY A 82 -20.36 4.70 14.78
N SER A 83 -20.55 3.57 14.11
CA SER A 83 -21.61 3.32 13.12
C SER A 83 -21.68 4.41 12.04
N SER A 84 -20.52 4.92 11.59
CA SER A 84 -20.41 6.04 10.64
C SER A 84 -19.58 5.68 9.38
N LEU A 85 -19.41 4.39 9.11
CA LEU A 85 -18.74 3.91 7.90
C LEU A 85 -19.37 4.50 6.62
N PRO A 86 -18.61 4.73 5.54
CA PRO A 86 -19.15 5.11 4.24
C PRO A 86 -19.90 3.93 3.59
N ASP A 87 -20.44 4.14 2.40
CA ASP A 87 -21.06 3.06 1.60
C ASP A 87 -19.99 2.19 0.95
N VAL A 88 -18.96 2.83 0.39
CA VAL A 88 -17.81 2.20 -0.26
C VAL A 88 -16.53 2.81 0.29
N SER A 89 -15.48 2.01 0.39
CA SER A 89 -14.13 2.52 0.66
C SER A 89 -13.09 1.78 -0.15
N GLN A 90 -12.04 2.50 -0.55
CA GLN A 90 -10.73 1.92 -0.79
C GLN A 90 -10.21 1.36 0.53
N ILE A 91 -9.59 0.19 0.51
CA ILE A 91 -8.91 -0.39 1.66
C ILE A 91 -7.61 -1.07 1.22
N GLY A 92 -6.61 -1.06 2.08
CA GLY A 92 -5.39 -1.86 1.86
C GLY A 92 -5.71 -3.36 1.84
N ASN A 93 -5.04 -4.11 0.98
CA ASN A 93 -5.29 -5.55 0.83
C ASN A 93 -5.06 -6.34 2.13
N THR A 94 -4.17 -5.87 3.01
CA THR A 94 -3.86 -6.48 4.30
C THR A 94 -4.94 -6.24 5.38
N TRP A 95 -5.83 -5.23 5.19
CA TRP A 95 -6.90 -4.89 6.14
C TRP A 95 -8.16 -5.74 5.97
N VAL A 96 -8.27 -6.48 4.86
CA VAL A 96 -9.46 -7.29 4.53
C VAL A 96 -9.79 -8.30 5.64
N ALA A 97 -8.78 -8.96 6.20
CA ALA A 97 -8.98 -9.96 7.26
C ALA A 97 -9.56 -9.32 8.54
N GLU A 98 -9.03 -8.18 8.97
CA GLU A 98 -9.49 -7.48 10.17
C GLU A 98 -10.92 -6.93 10.01
N LEU A 99 -11.20 -6.23 8.91
CA LEU A 99 -12.52 -5.69 8.64
C LEU A 99 -13.57 -6.79 8.43
N THR A 100 -13.16 -7.96 7.92
CA THR A 100 -14.03 -9.15 7.87
C THR A 100 -14.32 -9.71 9.26
N ALA A 101 -13.30 -9.82 10.10
CA ALA A 101 -13.42 -10.39 11.45
C ALA A 101 -14.35 -9.57 12.37
N ILE A 102 -14.37 -8.24 12.21
CA ILE A 102 -15.31 -7.38 12.94
C ILE A 102 -16.70 -7.30 12.27
N GLY A 103 -16.92 -8.01 11.14
CA GLY A 103 -18.21 -8.04 10.45
C GLY A 103 -18.56 -6.75 9.67
N ALA A 104 -17.59 -5.90 9.37
CA ALA A 104 -17.83 -4.62 8.69
C ALA A 104 -18.20 -4.78 7.21
N LEU A 105 -17.65 -5.81 6.54
CA LEU A 105 -17.73 -5.93 5.08
C LEU A 105 -18.97 -6.68 4.60
N SER A 106 -19.54 -6.21 3.49
CA SER A 106 -20.54 -6.93 2.69
C SER A 106 -19.80 -7.84 1.70
N PRO A 107 -20.00 -9.17 1.75
CA PRO A 107 -19.34 -10.06 0.79
C PRO A 107 -19.74 -9.73 -0.65
N THR A 108 -18.84 -9.94 -1.60
CA THR A 108 -19.13 -9.80 -3.03
C THR A 108 -20.32 -10.72 -3.40
N PRO A 109 -21.44 -10.16 -3.88
CA PRO A 109 -22.63 -10.94 -4.19
C PRO A 109 -22.40 -11.82 -5.42
N PRO A 110 -23.11 -12.96 -5.57
CA PRO A 110 -22.96 -13.84 -6.73
C PRO A 110 -23.14 -13.12 -8.08
N ALA A 111 -24.04 -12.15 -8.14
CA ALA A 111 -24.30 -11.33 -9.33
C ALA A 111 -23.10 -10.44 -9.72
N ALA A 112 -22.13 -10.27 -8.84
CA ALA A 112 -20.88 -9.54 -9.10
C ALA A 112 -19.65 -10.47 -9.22
N GLY A 113 -19.87 -11.77 -9.42
CA GLY A 113 -18.80 -12.78 -9.53
C GLY A 113 -17.84 -12.53 -10.70
N ASP A 114 -18.27 -11.87 -11.75
CA ASP A 114 -17.45 -11.43 -12.89
C ASP A 114 -16.36 -10.41 -12.49
N LEU A 115 -16.53 -9.69 -11.40
CA LEU A 115 -15.51 -8.78 -10.84
C LEU A 115 -14.28 -9.52 -10.31
N LEU A 116 -14.43 -10.82 -10.01
CA LEU A 116 -13.39 -11.67 -9.47
C LEU A 116 -12.63 -12.46 -10.55
N THR A 117 -13.05 -12.33 -11.80
CA THR A 117 -12.35 -12.93 -12.95
C THR A 117 -11.25 -12.01 -13.46
N ASP A 118 -10.29 -12.53 -14.22
CA ASP A 118 -9.24 -11.73 -14.85
C ASP A 118 -8.37 -10.96 -13.85
N GLN A 119 -8.19 -11.50 -12.66
CA GLN A 119 -7.38 -10.94 -11.57
C GLN A 119 -6.06 -11.72 -11.43
N PHE A 120 -5.02 -11.08 -10.89
CA PHE A 120 -3.82 -11.81 -10.46
C PHE A 120 -4.17 -12.73 -9.29
N PRO A 121 -3.82 -14.06 -9.37
CA PRO A 121 -4.25 -15.03 -8.35
C PRO A 121 -3.88 -14.66 -6.91
N ALA A 122 -2.65 -14.20 -6.67
CA ALA A 122 -2.21 -13.80 -5.34
C ALA A 122 -2.95 -12.56 -4.81
N VAL A 123 -3.30 -11.61 -5.70
CA VAL A 123 -4.10 -10.43 -5.32
C VAL A 123 -5.53 -10.85 -4.98
N LEU A 124 -6.14 -11.70 -5.81
CA LEU A 124 -7.48 -12.22 -5.53
C LEU A 124 -7.52 -13.01 -4.22
N ASP A 125 -6.46 -13.75 -3.92
CA ASP A 125 -6.38 -14.52 -2.66
C ASP A 125 -6.40 -13.60 -1.43
N THR A 126 -5.77 -12.42 -1.46
CA THR A 126 -5.84 -11.46 -0.35
C THR A 126 -7.25 -10.96 -0.07
N ASN A 127 -8.12 -10.99 -1.06
CA ASN A 127 -9.52 -10.53 -0.99
C ASN A 127 -10.50 -11.63 -0.52
N ARG A 128 -10.00 -12.85 -0.32
CA ARG A 128 -10.81 -14.01 0.11
C ARG A 128 -10.51 -14.39 1.55
N ILE A 129 -11.53 -14.38 2.39
CA ILE A 129 -11.47 -14.84 3.78
C ILE A 129 -12.48 -15.98 3.94
N GLY A 130 -12.03 -17.13 4.48
CA GLY A 130 -12.88 -18.31 4.63
C GLY A 130 -13.51 -18.80 3.30
N GLY A 131 -12.77 -18.66 2.19
CA GLY A 131 -13.25 -19.05 0.84
C GLY A 131 -14.20 -18.05 0.17
N ARG A 132 -14.65 -17.00 0.88
CA ARG A 132 -15.58 -15.99 0.37
C ARG A 132 -14.82 -14.72 -0.04
N ALA A 133 -15.14 -14.17 -1.21
CA ALA A 133 -14.65 -12.85 -1.60
C ALA A 133 -15.36 -11.78 -0.77
N MET A 134 -14.57 -11.00 -0.05
CA MET A 134 -15.05 -9.93 0.85
C MET A 134 -14.90 -8.54 0.25
N THR A 135 -14.04 -8.42 -0.75
CA THR A 135 -13.72 -7.16 -1.44
C THR A 135 -13.40 -7.45 -2.92
N THR A 136 -13.29 -6.40 -3.72
CA THR A 136 -12.92 -6.49 -5.14
C THR A 136 -11.58 -5.78 -5.35
N PRO A 137 -10.55 -6.42 -5.92
CA PRO A 137 -9.30 -5.74 -6.27
C PRO A 137 -9.55 -4.54 -7.16
N TRP A 138 -8.97 -3.40 -6.83
CA TRP A 138 -9.13 -2.15 -7.59
C TRP A 138 -7.90 -1.80 -8.40
N TYR A 139 -6.76 -1.72 -7.74
CA TYR A 139 -5.46 -1.62 -8.37
C TYR A 139 -4.46 -2.53 -7.64
N VAL A 140 -3.37 -2.84 -8.32
CA VAL A 140 -2.34 -3.72 -7.78
C VAL A 140 -1.01 -3.01 -7.74
N ASP A 141 -0.23 -3.34 -6.74
CA ASP A 141 1.18 -3.04 -6.70
C ASP A 141 1.98 -4.24 -6.21
N THR A 142 3.26 -4.15 -6.38
CA THR A 142 4.25 -5.03 -5.75
C THR A 142 5.56 -4.27 -5.70
N ARG A 143 6.46 -4.68 -4.85
CA ARG A 143 7.76 -4.04 -4.75
C ARG A 143 8.71 -4.58 -5.81
N LEU A 144 9.49 -3.68 -6.41
CA LEU A 144 10.61 -3.95 -7.30
C LEU A 144 11.86 -3.23 -6.83
N ILE A 145 12.98 -3.52 -7.49
CA ILE A 145 14.16 -2.68 -7.42
C ILE A 145 14.18 -1.68 -8.58
N PHE A 146 14.31 -0.39 -8.25
CA PHE A 146 14.73 0.67 -9.16
C PHE A 146 16.24 0.77 -9.04
N TYR A 147 16.96 0.83 -10.15
CA TYR A 147 18.41 0.81 -10.10
C TYR A 147 19.06 1.76 -11.09
N ARG A 148 20.27 2.20 -10.77
CA ARG A 148 21.13 3.04 -11.62
C ARG A 148 21.80 2.19 -12.67
N THR A 149 21.34 2.26 -13.92
CA THR A 149 21.89 1.51 -15.06
C THR A 149 23.31 1.93 -15.39
N ASP A 150 23.60 3.22 -15.30
CA ASP A 150 24.94 3.79 -15.55
C ASP A 150 25.97 3.35 -14.50
N LEU A 151 25.60 3.41 -13.21
CA LEU A 151 26.51 2.98 -12.12
C LEU A 151 26.70 1.47 -12.13
N LEU A 152 25.65 0.71 -12.41
CA LEU A 152 25.73 -0.75 -12.49
C LEU A 152 26.68 -1.18 -13.62
N ARG A 153 26.56 -0.56 -14.80
CA ARG A 153 27.41 -0.80 -15.95
C ARG A 153 28.88 -0.42 -15.68
N ARG A 154 29.09 0.77 -15.09
CA ARG A 154 30.44 1.21 -14.64
C ARG A 154 31.06 0.27 -13.61
N ALA A 155 30.21 -0.41 -12.82
CA ALA A 155 30.64 -1.41 -11.85
C ALA A 155 30.90 -2.80 -12.47
N GLY A 156 30.77 -2.96 -13.79
CA GLY A 156 31.04 -4.19 -14.54
C GLY A 156 29.88 -5.17 -14.62
N PHE A 157 28.64 -4.71 -14.43
CA PHE A 157 27.44 -5.55 -14.56
C PHE A 157 26.59 -5.09 -15.72
N GLU A 158 26.34 -5.99 -16.68
CA GLU A 158 25.54 -5.72 -17.88
C GLU A 158 24.04 -5.90 -17.64
N ALA A 159 23.65 -6.62 -16.58
CA ALA A 159 22.26 -6.91 -16.23
C ALA A 159 22.02 -6.71 -14.72
N PRO A 160 20.75 -6.46 -14.32
CA PRO A 160 20.40 -6.40 -12.91
C PRO A 160 20.59 -7.76 -12.22
N PRO A 161 20.91 -7.78 -10.91
CA PRO A 161 21.12 -9.01 -10.17
C PRO A 161 19.82 -9.83 -10.05
N GLN A 162 19.93 -11.14 -10.03
CA GLN A 162 18.81 -12.06 -9.85
C GLN A 162 18.82 -12.77 -8.50
N THR A 163 19.99 -12.91 -7.89
CA THR A 163 20.14 -13.56 -6.57
C THR A 163 20.63 -12.58 -5.51
N TRP A 164 20.36 -12.88 -4.23
CA TRP A 164 20.91 -12.10 -3.10
C TRP A 164 22.43 -11.98 -3.16
N ALA A 165 23.12 -13.08 -3.54
CA ALA A 165 24.56 -13.07 -3.64
C ALA A 165 25.06 -12.15 -4.76
N GLU A 166 24.42 -12.17 -5.94
CA GLU A 166 24.72 -11.25 -7.03
C GLU A 166 24.40 -9.81 -6.65
N TRP A 167 23.26 -9.60 -6.00
CA TRP A 167 22.83 -8.26 -5.57
C TRP A 167 23.83 -7.66 -4.60
N LYS A 168 24.26 -8.44 -3.60
CA LYS A 168 25.27 -7.99 -2.63
C LYS A 168 26.63 -7.68 -3.32
N ARG A 169 27.09 -8.53 -4.25
CA ARG A 169 28.30 -8.25 -5.05
C ARG A 169 28.17 -6.96 -5.86
N SER A 170 27.01 -6.76 -6.53
CA SER A 170 26.75 -5.53 -7.29
C SER A 170 26.67 -4.31 -6.38
N MET A 171 26.05 -4.42 -5.20
CA MET A 171 25.99 -3.34 -4.20
C MET A 171 27.39 -2.87 -3.76
N HIS A 172 28.28 -3.80 -3.44
CA HIS A 172 29.66 -3.44 -3.11
C HIS A 172 30.38 -2.76 -4.27
N ALA A 173 30.15 -3.22 -5.50
CA ALA A 173 30.79 -2.66 -6.67
C ALA A 173 30.26 -1.27 -7.01
N VAL A 174 28.92 -1.05 -7.01
CA VAL A 174 28.34 0.27 -7.29
C VAL A 174 28.72 1.28 -6.22
N LYS A 175 28.79 0.89 -4.95
CA LYS A 175 29.25 1.75 -3.86
C LYS A 175 30.70 2.24 -4.10
N ARG A 176 31.60 1.35 -4.51
CA ARG A 176 32.98 1.75 -4.86
C ARG A 176 33.05 2.70 -6.04
N VAL A 177 32.22 2.47 -7.07
CA VAL A 177 32.17 3.33 -8.28
C VAL A 177 31.54 4.68 -8.01
N ALA A 178 30.50 4.73 -7.15
CA ALA A 178 29.87 5.98 -6.73
C ALA A 178 30.83 6.82 -5.88
N GLY A 179 31.62 6.17 -5.03
CA GLY A 179 32.62 6.84 -4.18
C GLY A 179 32.02 7.65 -3.04
N GLY A 180 32.88 8.35 -2.28
CA GLY A 180 32.45 9.24 -1.21
C GLY A 180 31.57 8.56 -0.14
N ASP A 181 30.55 9.28 0.32
CA ASP A 181 29.60 8.83 1.35
C ASP A 181 28.41 8.03 0.77
N ALA A 182 28.54 7.50 -0.45
CA ALA A 182 27.49 6.76 -1.12
C ALA A 182 27.18 5.44 -0.42
N TYR A 183 25.92 5.11 -0.42
CA TYR A 183 25.38 3.79 -0.09
C TYR A 183 25.05 3.02 -1.38
N ALA A 184 24.81 1.75 -1.28
CA ALA A 184 24.38 0.96 -2.43
C ALA A 184 22.86 0.95 -2.59
N ILE A 185 22.13 0.84 -1.48
CA ILE A 185 20.67 0.69 -1.45
C ILE A 185 20.07 1.59 -0.36
N LEU A 186 18.87 2.11 -0.65
CA LEU A 186 18.05 2.77 0.36
C LEU A 186 17.00 1.80 0.91
N LEU A 187 17.06 1.53 2.22
CA LEU A 187 16.14 0.70 2.98
C LEU A 187 15.75 1.46 4.26
N PRO A 188 14.67 2.27 4.26
CA PRO A 188 14.27 3.01 5.44
C PRO A 188 13.92 2.10 6.62
N LEU A 189 14.47 2.40 7.81
CA LEU A 189 14.32 1.56 9.01
C LEU A 189 12.87 1.49 9.55
N ASN A 190 12.06 2.49 9.22
CA ASN A 190 10.66 2.58 9.64
C ASN A 190 9.67 1.99 8.63
N GLU A 191 10.15 1.18 7.68
CA GLU A 191 9.34 0.46 6.69
C GLU A 191 9.56 -1.05 6.85
N PHE A 192 8.49 -1.83 6.85
CA PHE A 192 8.56 -3.29 7.04
C PHE A 192 8.59 -4.07 5.72
N GLU A 193 8.23 -3.46 4.61
CA GLU A 193 7.99 -4.13 3.33
C GLU A 193 9.23 -4.84 2.77
N GLN A 194 10.42 -4.28 3.02
CA GLN A 194 11.68 -4.87 2.55
C GLN A 194 11.94 -6.19 3.27
N LEU A 195 11.89 -6.19 4.60
CA LEU A 195 12.10 -7.41 5.40
C LEU A 195 10.98 -8.42 5.16
N LEU A 196 9.73 -7.96 5.07
CA LEU A 196 8.59 -8.80 4.70
C LEU A 196 8.84 -9.50 3.37
N THR A 197 9.32 -8.77 2.36
CA THR A 197 9.65 -9.34 1.04
C THR A 197 10.71 -10.41 1.16
N PHE A 198 11.80 -10.18 1.89
CA PHE A 198 12.85 -11.19 2.07
C PHE A 198 12.35 -12.43 2.84
N GLY A 199 11.44 -12.23 3.78
CA GLY A 199 10.76 -13.32 4.48
C GLY A 199 9.84 -14.14 3.57
N LEU A 200 9.06 -13.49 2.69
CA LEU A 200 8.19 -14.18 1.72
C LEU A 200 8.97 -15.02 0.68
N GLN A 201 10.25 -14.73 0.48
CA GLN A 201 11.12 -15.51 -0.40
C GLN A 201 11.56 -16.84 0.21
N GLN A 202 11.31 -17.05 1.49
CA GLN A 202 11.63 -18.31 2.16
C GLN A 202 10.56 -19.37 1.94
N SER A 203 10.90 -20.62 2.24
CA SER A 203 9.99 -21.76 2.09
C SER A 203 8.98 -21.88 3.22
N GLU A 204 9.41 -21.53 4.45
CA GLU A 204 8.58 -21.67 5.64
C GLU A 204 7.60 -20.48 5.75
N PRO A 205 6.34 -20.75 6.20
CA PRO A 205 5.37 -19.69 6.47
C PRO A 205 5.77 -18.88 7.69
N MET A 206 5.39 -17.59 7.72
CA MET A 206 5.68 -16.68 8.85
C MET A 206 4.84 -16.95 10.09
N LEU A 207 3.68 -17.61 9.93
CA LEU A 207 2.85 -18.07 11.03
C LEU A 207 2.70 -19.61 10.92
N ARG A 208 2.49 -20.27 12.05
CA ARG A 208 2.30 -21.71 12.17
C ARG A 208 1.09 -22.04 13.05
N ASP A 209 0.78 -23.32 13.18
CA ASP A 209 -0.30 -23.83 14.03
C ASP A 209 -1.67 -23.19 13.69
N ARG A 210 -2.06 -23.22 12.40
CA ARG A 210 -3.26 -22.57 11.87
C ARG A 210 -3.26 -21.07 12.10
N ASP A 211 -2.12 -20.43 11.87
CA ASP A 211 -1.90 -18.98 12.03
C ASP A 211 -2.20 -18.47 13.46
N THR A 212 -1.84 -19.26 14.47
CA THR A 212 -1.99 -18.87 15.89
C THR A 212 -0.68 -18.64 16.60
N ARG A 213 0.43 -18.88 15.93
CA ARG A 213 1.78 -18.65 16.48
C ARG A 213 2.71 -18.07 15.43
N GLY A 214 3.66 -17.27 15.88
CA GLY A 214 4.78 -16.81 15.07
C GLY A 214 5.69 -17.95 14.61
N ASN A 215 6.36 -17.77 13.49
CA ASN A 215 7.37 -18.68 12.95
C ASN A 215 8.58 -17.91 12.38
N PHE A 216 8.84 -16.74 12.97
CA PHE A 216 9.93 -15.83 12.56
C PHE A 216 11.29 -16.31 13.05
N SER A 217 11.36 -17.27 13.96
CA SER A 217 12.58 -17.97 14.34
C SER A 217 12.90 -19.20 13.47
N SER A 218 12.09 -19.46 12.42
CA SER A 218 12.41 -20.51 11.44
C SER A 218 13.74 -20.24 10.73
N PRO A 219 14.49 -21.28 10.31
CA PRO A 219 15.78 -21.09 9.64
C PRO A 219 15.72 -20.17 8.42
N GLY A 220 14.65 -20.26 7.61
CA GLY A 220 14.46 -19.41 6.45
C GLY A 220 14.27 -17.95 6.85
N PHE A 221 13.39 -17.64 7.80
CA PHE A 221 13.18 -16.26 8.20
C PHE A 221 14.41 -15.66 8.92
N VAL A 222 15.13 -16.46 9.72
CA VAL A 222 16.42 -16.04 10.29
C VAL A 222 17.45 -15.74 9.20
N SER A 223 17.47 -16.49 8.09
CA SER A 223 18.31 -16.18 6.92
C SER A 223 17.92 -14.84 6.29
N ALA A 224 16.62 -14.52 6.21
CA ALA A 224 16.14 -13.22 5.73
C ALA A 224 16.56 -12.07 6.67
N LEU A 225 16.46 -12.25 7.99
CA LEU A 225 16.94 -11.29 8.98
C LEU A 225 18.46 -11.08 8.87
N ALA A 226 19.21 -12.16 8.70
CA ALA A 226 20.68 -12.09 8.54
C ALA A 226 21.05 -11.35 7.25
N PHE A 227 20.41 -11.63 6.13
CA PHE A 227 20.61 -10.90 4.88
C PHE A 227 20.28 -9.41 5.04
N TYR A 228 19.11 -9.08 5.59
CA TYR A 228 18.70 -7.69 5.85
C TYR A 228 19.72 -6.96 6.73
N LYS A 229 20.10 -7.53 7.87
CA LYS A 229 21.07 -6.95 8.78
C LYS A 229 22.43 -6.72 8.11
N SER A 230 22.91 -7.68 7.30
CA SER A 230 24.20 -7.58 6.64
C SER A 230 24.32 -6.38 5.69
N LEU A 231 23.22 -5.90 5.12
CA LEU A 231 23.21 -4.71 4.26
C LEU A 231 23.58 -3.44 5.04
N PHE A 232 23.23 -3.38 6.32
CA PHE A 232 23.61 -2.29 7.21
C PHE A 232 24.99 -2.48 7.82
N ASP A 233 25.30 -3.69 8.32
CA ASP A 233 26.61 -4.00 8.91
C ASP A 233 27.77 -3.76 7.94
N GLU A 234 27.55 -4.05 6.65
CA GLU A 234 28.54 -3.83 5.58
C GLU A 234 28.49 -2.39 5.01
N GLY A 235 27.66 -1.52 5.61
CA GLY A 235 27.52 -0.12 5.19
C GLY A 235 26.94 0.05 3.78
N LEU A 236 26.17 -0.93 3.29
CA LEU A 236 25.51 -0.85 1.99
C LEU A 236 24.22 -0.05 2.03
N ALA A 237 23.54 -0.01 3.18
CA ALA A 237 22.35 0.79 3.45
C ALA A 237 22.58 1.81 4.59
N PRO A 238 21.97 3.02 4.54
CA PRO A 238 22.08 4.00 5.61
C PRO A 238 21.20 3.62 6.81
N LEU A 239 21.66 3.93 8.03
CA LEU A 239 20.85 3.85 9.26
C LEU A 239 19.89 5.04 9.37
N ALA A 240 18.93 5.12 8.44
CA ALA A 240 18.01 6.25 8.33
C ALA A 240 16.55 5.81 8.18
N SER A 241 15.63 6.61 8.70
CA SER A 241 14.19 6.48 8.42
C SER A 241 13.82 7.25 7.14
N SER A 242 12.66 6.94 6.55
CA SER A 242 12.14 7.66 5.37
C SER A 242 11.99 9.16 5.62
N THR A 243 11.64 9.57 6.85
CA THR A 243 11.50 10.98 7.24
C THR A 243 12.83 11.74 7.32
N GLN A 244 13.97 11.05 7.38
CA GLN A 244 15.30 11.64 7.38
C GLN A 244 15.85 11.84 5.97
N ILE A 245 15.19 11.31 4.94
CA ILE A 245 15.56 11.45 3.54
C ILE A 245 14.72 12.58 2.94
N SER A 246 15.30 13.76 2.79
CA SER A 246 14.57 14.95 2.36
C SER A 246 14.05 14.88 0.92
N ASN A 247 14.80 14.24 0.03
CA ASN A 247 14.45 14.11 -1.40
C ASN A 247 15.09 12.87 -2.02
N VAL A 248 14.32 11.78 -2.06
CA VAL A 248 14.75 10.48 -2.61
C VAL A 248 15.25 10.60 -4.06
N TRP A 249 14.58 11.41 -4.88
CA TRP A 249 14.90 11.59 -6.31
C TRP A 249 16.25 12.27 -6.51
N THR A 250 16.50 13.36 -5.80
CA THR A 250 17.78 14.07 -5.83
C THR A 250 18.91 13.17 -5.32
N GLU A 251 18.67 12.45 -4.23
CA GLU A 251 19.65 11.54 -3.65
C GLU A 251 20.00 10.38 -4.61
N PHE A 252 19.00 9.82 -5.29
CA PHE A 252 19.20 8.81 -6.31
C PHE A 252 19.98 9.39 -7.52
N ALA A 253 19.59 10.55 -8.01
CA ALA A 253 20.23 11.19 -9.15
C ALA A 253 21.73 11.47 -8.91
N ARG A 254 22.08 11.98 -7.72
CA ARG A 254 23.49 12.23 -7.36
C ARG A 254 24.31 10.96 -7.08
N GLY A 255 23.65 9.79 -7.01
CA GLY A 255 24.29 8.49 -6.75
C GLY A 255 24.56 8.22 -5.28
N TRP A 256 23.87 8.90 -4.35
CA TRP A 256 23.99 8.61 -2.92
C TRP A 256 23.53 7.18 -2.59
N PHE A 257 22.57 6.65 -3.36
CA PHE A 257 22.27 5.22 -3.44
C PHE A 257 21.97 4.82 -4.90
N SER A 258 22.20 3.55 -5.23
CA SER A 258 22.09 3.02 -6.59
C SER A 258 20.90 2.07 -6.77
N PHE A 259 20.40 1.50 -5.69
CA PHE A 259 19.21 0.65 -5.65
C PHE A 259 18.15 1.27 -4.74
N TYR A 260 16.91 1.26 -5.21
CA TYR A 260 15.75 1.72 -4.44
C TYR A 260 14.63 0.70 -4.52
N PHE A 261 14.08 0.34 -3.37
CA PHE A 261 13.03 -0.65 -3.24
C PHE A 261 11.67 0.07 -3.17
N SER A 262 10.87 0.00 -4.25
CA SER A 262 9.61 0.75 -4.34
C SER A 262 8.58 0.08 -5.25
N GLY A 263 7.43 0.71 -5.41
CA GLY A 263 6.29 0.26 -6.21
C GLY A 263 6.08 1.06 -7.50
N PRO A 264 5.01 0.74 -8.27
CA PRO A 264 4.75 1.32 -9.60
C PRO A 264 4.53 2.83 -9.59
N TRP A 265 3.98 3.41 -8.52
CA TRP A 265 3.82 4.87 -8.36
C TRP A 265 5.15 5.62 -8.52
N SER A 266 6.25 5.03 -8.11
CA SER A 266 7.57 5.64 -8.25
C SER A 266 8.02 5.81 -9.70
N VAL A 267 7.48 5.05 -10.66
CA VAL A 267 7.81 5.22 -12.08
C VAL A 267 7.42 6.63 -12.55
N GLY A 268 6.20 7.07 -12.20
CA GLY A 268 5.74 8.43 -12.50
C GLY A 268 6.57 9.51 -11.81
N ASP A 269 6.91 9.29 -10.54
CA ASP A 269 7.78 10.20 -9.79
C ASP A 269 9.18 10.33 -10.42
N PHE A 270 9.80 9.21 -10.78
CA PHE A 270 11.12 9.21 -11.44
C PHE A 270 11.07 9.93 -12.79
N ARG A 271 10.01 9.75 -13.56
CA ARG A 271 9.82 10.45 -14.84
C ARG A 271 9.62 11.94 -14.69
N SER A 272 8.82 12.36 -13.73
CA SER A 272 8.45 13.76 -13.56
C SER A 272 9.48 14.58 -12.79
N ARG A 273 10.21 13.95 -11.86
CA ARG A 273 11.13 14.65 -10.94
C ARG A 273 12.59 14.59 -11.37
N LEU A 274 12.97 13.64 -12.23
CA LEU A 274 14.33 13.56 -12.76
C LEU A 274 14.41 14.24 -14.12
N PRO A 275 15.52 14.93 -14.44
CA PRO A 275 15.71 15.58 -15.74
C PRO A 275 15.59 14.58 -16.91
N GLU A 276 15.13 15.06 -18.07
CA GLU A 276 15.00 14.22 -19.26
C GLU A 276 16.33 13.56 -19.65
N SER A 277 17.44 14.28 -19.53
CA SER A 277 18.79 13.76 -19.78
C SER A 277 19.20 12.63 -18.82
N PHE A 278 18.51 12.50 -17.68
CA PHE A 278 18.78 11.44 -16.69
C PHE A 278 17.97 10.18 -16.93
N GLN A 279 16.88 10.25 -17.70
CA GLN A 279 15.96 9.12 -17.89
C GLN A 279 16.63 7.81 -18.36
N PRO A 280 17.69 7.80 -19.20
CA PRO A 280 18.39 6.58 -19.59
C PRO A 280 19.20 5.91 -18.46
N ASN A 281 19.41 6.60 -17.35
CA ASN A 281 20.32 6.18 -16.27
C ASN A 281 19.64 5.38 -15.16
N TRP A 282 18.39 5.00 -15.32
CA TRP A 282 17.68 4.15 -14.37
C TRP A 282 16.78 3.15 -15.08
N ALA A 283 16.45 2.07 -14.39
CA ALA A 283 15.48 1.07 -14.82
C ALA A 283 14.87 0.37 -13.62
N THR A 284 13.86 -0.46 -13.87
CA THR A 284 13.24 -1.35 -12.88
C THR A 284 13.63 -2.80 -13.17
N ALA A 285 13.69 -3.62 -12.13
CA ALA A 285 13.91 -5.07 -12.25
C ALA A 285 13.21 -5.83 -11.13
N GLY A 286 12.94 -7.12 -11.35
CA GLY A 286 12.41 -8.00 -10.32
C GLY A 286 13.31 -8.06 -9.09
N VAL A 287 12.71 -8.33 -7.93
CA VAL A 287 13.46 -8.41 -6.66
C VAL A 287 14.33 -9.66 -6.65
N PRO A 288 15.65 -9.54 -6.43
CA PRO A 288 16.50 -10.70 -6.26
C PRO A 288 16.08 -11.56 -5.05
N GLY A 289 16.17 -12.86 -5.19
CA GLY A 289 15.89 -13.81 -4.12
C GLY A 289 17.09 -14.67 -3.78
N PRO A 290 16.94 -15.66 -2.91
CA PRO A 290 18.05 -16.53 -2.49
C PRO A 290 18.72 -17.28 -3.65
N GLN A 291 17.95 -17.75 -4.64
CA GLN A 291 18.41 -18.63 -5.72
C GLN A 291 18.00 -18.16 -7.12
N GLY A 292 17.38 -16.99 -7.26
CA GLY A 292 16.85 -16.40 -8.50
C GLY A 292 15.96 -15.24 -8.13
N LEU A 293 15.15 -14.73 -9.08
CA LEU A 293 14.17 -13.70 -8.77
C LEU A 293 13.17 -14.20 -7.73
N GLY A 294 13.06 -13.46 -6.64
CA GLY A 294 12.27 -13.80 -5.47
C GLY A 294 10.81 -13.34 -5.55
N ALA A 295 10.01 -13.83 -4.61
CA ALA A 295 8.67 -13.33 -4.38
C ALA A 295 8.69 -11.91 -3.78
N SER A 296 7.57 -11.21 -3.92
CA SER A 296 7.23 -10.00 -3.17
C SER A 296 5.77 -10.09 -2.72
N ALA A 297 5.35 -9.24 -1.78
CA ALA A 297 3.95 -9.16 -1.39
C ALA A 297 3.10 -8.61 -2.54
N PRO A 298 1.88 -9.14 -2.76
CA PRO A 298 0.89 -8.49 -3.60
C PRO A 298 0.27 -7.34 -2.80
N GLY A 299 0.66 -6.13 -3.12
CA GLY A 299 0.11 -4.91 -2.56
C GLY A 299 -1.07 -4.38 -3.38
N GLY A 300 -1.34 -3.09 -3.20
CA GLY A 300 -2.43 -2.38 -3.83
C GLY A 300 -3.65 -2.26 -2.92
N SER A 301 -4.77 -1.93 -3.53
CA SER A 301 -6.00 -1.66 -2.81
C SER A 301 -7.19 -2.39 -3.39
N SER A 302 -8.17 -2.60 -2.54
CA SER A 302 -9.44 -3.20 -2.89
C SER A 302 -10.60 -2.24 -2.60
N LEU A 303 -11.67 -2.40 -3.33
CA LEU A 303 -12.95 -1.74 -3.08
C LEU A 303 -13.77 -2.59 -2.12
N ALA A 304 -14.16 -2.00 -1.01
CA ALA A 304 -14.99 -2.60 0.02
C ALA A 304 -16.37 -1.94 0.04
N VAL A 305 -17.42 -2.75 0.03
CA VAL A 305 -18.78 -2.31 0.35
C VAL A 305 -19.05 -2.64 1.80
N PHE A 306 -19.53 -1.69 2.60
CA PHE A 306 -19.81 -1.94 4.00
C PHE A 306 -21.22 -2.48 4.20
N ARG A 307 -21.35 -3.45 5.13
CA ARG A 307 -22.64 -4.09 5.46
C ARG A 307 -23.68 -3.09 5.98
N SER A 308 -23.22 -2.02 6.63
CA SER A 308 -24.07 -0.96 7.17
C SER A 308 -24.64 0.00 6.11
N SER A 309 -24.15 -0.07 4.86
CA SER A 309 -24.66 0.79 3.79
C SER A 309 -26.14 0.48 3.50
N PRO A 310 -27.03 1.47 3.52
CA PRO A 310 -28.41 1.30 3.08
C PRO A 310 -28.54 1.24 1.55
N HIS A 311 -27.46 1.52 0.81
CA HIS A 311 -27.45 1.66 -0.65
C HIS A 311 -26.63 0.54 -1.33
N GLN A 312 -26.82 -0.72 -0.91
CA GLN A 312 -26.01 -1.87 -1.36
C GLN A 312 -25.94 -2.00 -2.88
N GLU A 313 -27.08 -1.87 -3.58
CA GLU A 313 -27.15 -2.00 -5.05
C GLU A 313 -26.31 -0.91 -5.75
N ALA A 314 -26.50 0.34 -5.36
CA ALA A 314 -25.75 1.46 -5.93
C ALA A 314 -24.25 1.39 -5.59
N ALA A 315 -23.90 0.91 -4.37
CA ALA A 315 -22.52 0.70 -3.96
C ALA A 315 -21.84 -0.37 -4.83
N TRP A 316 -22.49 -1.50 -5.08
CA TRP A 316 -21.95 -2.53 -5.98
C TRP A 316 -21.91 -2.08 -7.44
N ALA A 317 -22.85 -1.23 -7.90
CA ALA A 317 -22.77 -0.61 -9.22
C ALA A 317 -21.53 0.30 -9.35
N LEU A 318 -21.18 1.07 -8.29
CA LEU A 318 -19.95 1.87 -8.26
C LEU A 318 -18.70 0.98 -8.29
N VAL A 319 -18.65 -0.09 -7.50
CA VAL A 319 -17.55 -1.05 -7.51
C VAL A 319 -17.38 -1.66 -8.91
N ARG A 320 -18.48 -2.02 -9.57
CA ARG A 320 -18.47 -2.55 -10.94
C ARG A 320 -17.87 -1.53 -11.92
N HIS A 321 -18.32 -0.28 -11.88
CA HIS A 321 -17.80 0.78 -12.73
C HIS A 321 -16.30 0.98 -12.55
N LEU A 322 -15.83 1.11 -11.31
CA LEU A 322 -14.41 1.28 -10.98
C LEU A 322 -13.56 0.04 -11.34
N SER A 323 -14.18 -1.12 -11.52
CA SER A 323 -13.52 -2.38 -11.91
C SER A 323 -13.56 -2.63 -13.43
N GLU A 324 -14.18 -1.76 -14.24
CA GLU A 324 -14.14 -1.87 -15.69
C GLU A 324 -12.68 -1.69 -16.19
N PRO A 325 -12.17 -2.53 -17.10
CA PRO A 325 -10.81 -2.40 -17.60
C PRO A 325 -10.46 -1.00 -18.12
N ALA A 326 -11.36 -0.39 -18.89
CA ALA A 326 -11.18 0.98 -19.42
C ALA A 326 -11.12 2.04 -18.31
N VAL A 327 -11.88 1.86 -17.22
CA VAL A 327 -11.86 2.78 -16.08
C VAL A 327 -10.57 2.61 -15.28
N GLN A 328 -10.10 1.37 -15.08
CA GLN A 328 -8.81 1.11 -14.44
C GLN A 328 -7.62 1.63 -15.27
N GLN A 329 -7.68 1.57 -16.60
CA GLN A 329 -6.67 2.19 -17.48
C GLN A 329 -6.65 3.72 -17.34
N ARG A 330 -7.82 4.37 -17.30
CA ARG A 330 -7.91 5.81 -17.04
C ARG A 330 -7.39 6.16 -15.66
N PHE A 331 -7.70 5.34 -14.65
CA PHE A 331 -7.18 5.52 -13.29
C PHE A 331 -5.66 5.41 -13.26
N ASN A 332 -5.08 4.40 -13.94
CA ASN A 332 -3.63 4.28 -14.10
C ASN A 332 -3.00 5.55 -14.70
N THR A 333 -3.63 6.13 -15.72
CA THR A 333 -3.14 7.39 -16.33
C THR A 333 -3.15 8.55 -15.32
N LEU A 334 -4.12 8.59 -14.38
CA LEU A 334 -4.26 9.67 -13.41
C LEU A 334 -3.30 9.54 -12.21
N VAL A 335 -3.05 8.31 -11.75
CA VAL A 335 -2.34 8.07 -10.48
C VAL A 335 -1.07 7.24 -10.61
N GLY A 336 -0.89 6.51 -11.72
CA GLY A 336 0.24 5.60 -11.94
C GLY A 336 0.07 4.20 -11.35
N ASP A 337 -1.00 3.92 -10.60
CA ASP A 337 -1.27 2.61 -10.04
C ASP A 337 -1.68 1.62 -11.13
N LEU A 338 -1.21 0.36 -11.01
CA LEU A 338 -1.42 -0.64 -12.04
C LEU A 338 -2.80 -1.30 -11.91
N PRO A 339 -3.50 -1.53 -13.04
CA PRO A 339 -4.81 -2.16 -13.04
C PRO A 339 -4.81 -3.52 -12.34
N ALA A 340 -5.87 -3.81 -11.57
CA ALA A 340 -6.05 -5.14 -10.97
C ALA A 340 -6.46 -6.18 -12.02
N ARG A 341 -7.22 -5.78 -13.04
CA ARG A 341 -7.60 -6.63 -14.17
C ARG A 341 -6.43 -6.85 -15.11
N GLN A 342 -6.07 -8.12 -15.37
CA GLN A 342 -4.96 -8.46 -16.26
C GLN A 342 -5.22 -7.98 -17.71
N SER A 343 -6.47 -8.04 -18.20
CA SER A 343 -6.83 -7.54 -19.52
C SER A 343 -6.59 -6.04 -19.71
N ALA A 344 -6.63 -5.26 -18.62
CA ALA A 344 -6.35 -3.82 -18.67
C ALA A 344 -4.86 -3.51 -18.91
N TRP A 345 -3.97 -4.50 -18.81
CA TRP A 345 -2.53 -4.34 -19.07
C TRP A 345 -2.19 -4.37 -20.58
N ASN A 346 -3.11 -4.87 -21.42
CA ASN A 346 -2.91 -5.01 -22.86
C ASN A 346 -3.04 -3.67 -23.62
N THR A 347 -2.60 -2.57 -23.03
CA THR A 347 -2.55 -1.26 -23.66
C THR A 347 -1.12 -0.87 -24.01
N PRO A 348 -0.87 -0.10 -25.09
CA PRO A 348 0.48 0.38 -25.38
C PRO A 348 1.12 1.15 -24.22
N ALA A 349 0.33 1.84 -23.41
CA ALA A 349 0.79 2.63 -22.28
C ALA A 349 1.37 1.75 -21.14
N ILE A 350 0.93 0.50 -21.01
CA ILE A 350 1.40 -0.42 -19.97
C ILE A 350 2.28 -1.50 -20.59
N ALA A 351 1.77 -2.23 -21.60
CA ALA A 351 2.49 -3.35 -22.22
C ALA A 351 3.75 -2.94 -22.97
N GLY A 352 3.78 -1.71 -23.53
CA GLY A 352 4.95 -1.16 -24.22
C GLY A 352 5.94 -0.45 -23.30
N ASP A 353 5.66 -0.35 -22.01
CA ASP A 353 6.48 0.39 -21.07
C ASP A 353 7.51 -0.53 -20.39
N ALA A 354 8.79 -0.37 -20.78
CA ALA A 354 9.89 -1.15 -20.24
C ALA A 354 10.05 -1.04 -18.70
N MET A 355 9.60 0.09 -18.09
CA MET A 355 9.67 0.27 -16.64
C MET A 355 8.52 -0.43 -15.90
N LEU A 356 7.39 -0.71 -16.58
CA LEU A 356 6.24 -1.40 -16.02
C LEU A 356 6.26 -2.92 -16.26
N THR A 357 6.89 -3.37 -17.33
CA THR A 357 7.00 -4.82 -17.66
C THR A 357 7.50 -5.69 -16.50
N PRO A 358 8.54 -5.32 -15.72
CA PRO A 358 9.00 -6.14 -14.61
C PRO A 358 7.96 -6.34 -13.49
N PHE A 359 7.00 -5.42 -13.32
CA PHE A 359 5.92 -5.54 -12.34
C PHE A 359 4.99 -6.71 -12.66
N GLN A 360 4.67 -6.95 -13.94
CA GLN A 360 3.85 -8.09 -14.34
C GLN A 360 4.51 -9.42 -13.95
N GLY A 361 5.80 -9.56 -14.26
CA GLY A 361 6.56 -10.74 -13.87
C GLY A 361 6.67 -10.91 -12.35
N GLN A 362 6.77 -9.79 -11.60
CA GLN A 362 6.85 -9.83 -10.13
C GLN A 362 5.51 -10.20 -9.50
N LEU A 363 4.38 -9.68 -10.02
CA LEU A 363 3.03 -10.07 -9.58
C LEU A 363 2.75 -11.56 -9.82
N GLY A 364 3.30 -12.14 -10.92
CA GLY A 364 3.25 -13.57 -11.17
C GLY A 364 4.00 -14.43 -10.15
N ARG A 365 4.95 -13.85 -9.41
CA ARG A 365 5.70 -14.49 -8.31
C ARG A 365 5.26 -14.04 -6.92
N ALA A 366 4.24 -13.20 -6.83
CA ALA A 366 3.78 -12.68 -5.56
C ALA A 366 3.27 -13.80 -4.64
N LYS A 367 3.54 -13.68 -3.34
CA LYS A 367 3.03 -14.57 -2.29
C LYS A 367 2.19 -13.76 -1.31
N ALA A 368 0.95 -14.23 -1.07
CA ALA A 368 0.08 -13.60 -0.10
C ALA A 368 0.68 -13.66 1.31
N VAL A 369 0.42 -12.62 2.09
CA VAL A 369 0.74 -12.58 3.52
C VAL A 369 -0.30 -13.35 4.33
N PRO A 370 -0.02 -13.72 5.60
CA PRO A 370 -1.00 -14.32 6.48
C PRO A 370 -2.27 -13.49 6.60
N LYS A 371 -3.43 -14.15 6.46
CA LYS A 371 -4.75 -13.51 6.48
C LYS A 371 -5.38 -13.55 7.88
N VAL A 372 -4.68 -12.96 8.85
CA VAL A 372 -5.15 -12.86 10.24
C VAL A 372 -5.46 -11.39 10.59
N PRO A 373 -6.48 -11.12 11.41
CA PRO A 373 -6.83 -9.75 11.80
C PRO A 373 -5.69 -8.98 12.48
N GLU A 374 -4.77 -9.70 13.11
CA GLU A 374 -3.64 -9.14 13.85
C GLU A 374 -2.44 -8.78 12.95
N TRP A 375 -2.50 -9.02 11.64
CA TRP A 375 -1.35 -8.96 10.75
C TRP A 375 -0.64 -7.60 10.74
N GLU A 376 -1.37 -6.50 10.63
CA GLU A 376 -0.79 -5.15 10.64
C GLU A 376 0.02 -4.87 11.91
N ARG A 377 -0.48 -5.36 13.04
CA ARG A 377 0.22 -5.21 14.33
C ARG A 377 1.46 -6.11 14.38
N ILE A 378 1.38 -7.32 13.81
CA ILE A 378 2.51 -8.25 13.77
C ILE A 378 3.66 -7.69 12.93
N VAL A 379 3.38 -7.12 11.74
CA VAL A 379 4.45 -6.55 10.89
C VAL A 379 5.03 -5.26 11.48
N THR A 380 4.23 -4.49 12.21
CA THR A 380 4.73 -3.34 12.97
C THR A 380 5.71 -3.78 14.07
N GLU A 381 5.38 -4.81 14.84
CA GLU A 381 6.29 -5.37 15.85
C GLU A 381 7.54 -5.98 15.23
N MET A 382 7.40 -6.64 14.08
CA MET A 382 8.53 -7.16 13.29
C MET A 382 9.48 -6.02 12.90
N GLN A 383 8.95 -4.90 12.37
CA GLN A 383 9.74 -3.73 11.98
C GLN A 383 10.51 -3.15 13.17
N ILE A 384 9.84 -2.97 14.32
CA ILE A 384 10.48 -2.45 15.55
C ILE A 384 11.64 -3.34 16.00
N VAL A 385 11.46 -4.66 15.98
CA VAL A 385 12.52 -5.61 16.37
C VAL A 385 13.64 -5.61 15.34
N ALA A 386 13.31 -5.53 14.04
CA ALA A 386 14.31 -5.47 12.97
C ALA A 386 15.16 -4.20 13.06
N GLU A 387 14.58 -3.04 13.35
CA GLU A 387 15.35 -1.81 13.60
C GLU A 387 16.32 -1.97 14.77
N ARG A 388 15.88 -2.55 15.89
CA ARG A 388 16.73 -2.81 17.05
C ARG A 388 17.84 -3.81 16.73
N MET A 389 17.55 -4.83 15.90
CA MET A 389 18.55 -5.78 15.42
C MET A 389 19.63 -5.09 14.56
N VAL A 390 19.22 -4.22 13.64
CA VAL A 390 20.13 -3.42 12.81
C VAL A 390 21.00 -2.51 13.67
N ARG A 391 20.48 -1.97 14.76
CA ARG A 391 21.23 -1.16 15.74
C ARG A 391 22.11 -1.98 16.69
N GLY A 392 22.14 -3.31 16.53
CA GLY A 392 23.05 -4.21 17.27
C GLY A 392 22.48 -4.75 18.59
N GLU A 393 21.20 -4.52 18.90
CA GLU A 393 20.59 -5.02 20.15
C GLU A 393 20.26 -6.53 20.09
N TYR A 394 20.09 -7.09 18.91
CA TYR A 394 19.77 -8.50 18.68
C TYR A 394 20.66 -9.13 17.61
N THR A 395 20.97 -10.41 17.77
CA THR A 395 21.38 -11.25 16.62
C THR A 395 20.14 -11.60 15.78
N PRO A 396 20.28 -12.05 14.52
CA PRO A 396 19.14 -12.48 13.71
C PRO A 396 18.27 -13.56 14.39
N GLU A 397 18.88 -14.54 15.06
CA GLU A 397 18.18 -15.60 15.79
C GLU A 397 17.43 -15.06 17.02
N ALA A 398 18.04 -14.12 17.74
CA ALA A 398 17.38 -13.48 18.88
C ALA A 398 16.22 -12.57 18.42
N ALA A 399 16.40 -11.86 17.31
CA ALA A 399 15.34 -11.07 16.70
C ALA A 399 14.17 -11.94 16.26
N GLY A 400 14.42 -13.06 15.58
CA GLY A 400 13.37 -14.02 15.19
C GLY A 400 12.55 -14.52 16.39
N ARG A 401 13.22 -14.91 17.47
CA ARG A 401 12.55 -15.33 18.72
C ARG A 401 11.77 -14.19 19.39
N GLU A 402 12.28 -12.98 19.36
CA GLU A 402 11.58 -11.83 19.93
C GLU A 402 10.35 -11.46 19.10
N ILE A 403 10.41 -11.56 17.77
CA ILE A 403 9.24 -11.35 16.89
C ILE A 403 8.20 -12.44 17.18
N ASP A 404 8.59 -13.72 17.28
CA ASP A 404 7.67 -14.81 17.66
C ASP A 404 6.98 -14.53 18.99
N ARG A 405 7.72 -14.12 20.01
CA ARG A 405 7.17 -13.81 21.33
C ARG A 405 6.13 -12.67 21.27
N ARG A 406 6.35 -11.66 20.42
CA ARG A 406 5.42 -10.53 20.24
C ARG A 406 4.20 -10.97 19.43
N ALA A 407 4.39 -11.69 18.34
CA ALA A 407 3.33 -12.26 17.52
C ALA A 407 2.43 -13.21 18.32
N ASP A 408 3.02 -14.10 19.13
CA ASP A 408 2.31 -15.04 19.99
C ASP A 408 1.38 -14.36 21.00
N ARG A 409 1.78 -13.21 21.54
CA ARG A 409 0.92 -12.40 22.42
C ARG A 409 -0.25 -11.78 21.66
N LEU A 410 0.00 -11.25 20.46
CA LEU A 410 -1.06 -10.70 19.62
C LEU A 410 -2.08 -11.76 19.21
N LEU A 411 -1.61 -12.98 18.92
CA LEU A 411 -2.41 -14.12 18.46
C LEU A 411 -3.03 -14.93 19.60
N GLU A 412 -2.82 -14.55 20.88
CA GLU A 412 -3.33 -15.31 22.04
C GLU A 412 -4.85 -15.48 22.03
N LYS A 413 -5.59 -14.39 21.76
CA LYS A 413 -7.06 -14.43 21.68
C LYS A 413 -7.52 -15.32 20.53
N ARG A 414 -6.89 -15.23 19.35
CA ARG A 414 -7.19 -16.08 18.20
C ARG A 414 -6.99 -17.57 18.53
N ARG A 415 -5.86 -17.89 19.16
CA ARG A 415 -5.56 -19.25 19.62
C ARG A 415 -6.63 -19.78 20.56
N TRP A 416 -6.97 -19.02 21.59
CA TRP A 416 -8.03 -19.37 22.55
C TRP A 416 -9.39 -19.59 21.86
N MET A 417 -9.77 -18.73 20.92
CA MET A 417 -11.04 -18.87 20.16
C MET A 417 -11.06 -20.16 19.34
N LEU A 418 -9.97 -20.51 18.66
CA LEU A 418 -9.86 -21.75 17.89
C LEU A 418 -9.87 -23.01 18.80
N GLU A 419 -9.19 -22.97 19.93
CA GLU A 419 -9.17 -24.09 20.90
C GLU A 419 -10.53 -24.34 21.56
N THR A 420 -11.32 -23.27 21.74
CA THR A 420 -12.65 -23.35 22.34
C THR A 420 -13.80 -23.49 21.33
N GLY A 421 -13.50 -23.59 20.03
CA GLY A 421 -14.51 -23.69 18.97
C GLY A 421 -15.33 -22.41 18.78
N ARG A 422 -14.85 -21.26 19.26
CA ARG A 422 -15.52 -19.95 19.17
C ARG A 422 -15.04 -19.10 17.99
N ALA A 423 -14.13 -19.61 17.17
CA ALA A 423 -13.70 -18.97 15.94
C ALA A 423 -14.78 -19.13 14.88
N ALA A 424 -15.25 -18.02 14.31
CA ALA A 424 -16.17 -18.00 13.18
C ALA A 424 -15.45 -18.28 11.87
#